data_b8fd165a5727c6777579dc3e999d1ce6
#
_entry.id   b8fd165a5727c6777579dc3e999d1ce6
#
_cell.length_a   1.000
_cell.length_b   1.000
_cell.length_c   1.000
_cell.angle_alpha   90.00
_cell.angle_beta   90.00
_cell.angle_gamma   90.00
#
_symmetry.space_group_name_H-M   'P 1'
#
loop_
_entity.id
_entity.type
_entity.pdbx_description
1 polymer ?
#
loop_
_entity_poly.entity_id
_entity_poly.type
_entity_poly.pdbx_seq_one_letter_code
_entity_poly.pdbx_strand_id
1 'polypeptide(L)'
;DDVMDGWGWCTPTSDLENCYLSEGDDIRRRSTITKCGEAAYGDEELNPTHIFDLTQNKSGRIIRKFYLPIATRRVLVDKRMNAPLNTPIIRLAEMYLTRAEAAYHLNKLTEAMDDVDFIRARVKLAPKKGTISSTDILYAIWKERRMELAFEGLRLFDIRRQIDPITNKPVINGLMGPNGSFVLYNTTESSDEYETTNKKELQDKGINFDPDKHLLWPIPQSEIDRSFGKITQNPNY
;
A
#
# COMPACT_ATOMS: atom_id res chain seq x y z
N ASP A 1 -2.24 26.17 14.92
CA ASP A 1 -1.80 25.40 13.78
C ASP A 1 -1.36 23.97 14.12
N ASP A 2 -2.19 23.33 14.89
CA ASP A 2 -1.93 22.06 15.59
C ASP A 2 -2.32 20.82 14.82
N VAL A 3 -2.52 20.88 13.50
CA VAL A 3 -3.42 19.92 12.93
C VAL A 3 -2.73 18.70 12.31
N MET A 4 -1.47 18.83 11.91
CA MET A 4 -0.82 17.80 11.09
C MET A 4 0.63 17.50 11.52
N ASP A 5 0.84 17.24 12.77
CA ASP A 5 2.13 16.80 13.29
C ASP A 5 2.49 15.35 12.86
N GLY A 6 2.48 15.09 11.57
CA GLY A 6 2.95 13.84 11.00
C GLY A 6 4.33 14.01 10.36
N TRP A 7 5.16 12.97 10.40
CA TRP A 7 6.50 12.99 9.81
C TRP A 7 6.51 12.97 8.27
N GLY A 8 5.32 12.83 7.63
CA GLY A 8 5.20 12.77 6.17
C GLY A 8 5.83 11.53 5.54
N TRP A 9 6.08 10.48 6.32
CA TRP A 9 6.63 9.23 5.81
C TRP A 9 5.52 8.36 5.20
N CYS A 10 5.90 7.53 4.22
CA CYS A 10 4.99 6.59 3.56
C CYS A 10 3.76 7.25 2.89
N THR A 11 3.99 8.29 2.11
CA THR A 11 2.90 8.98 1.40
C THR A 11 2.21 8.10 0.36
N PRO A 12 0.87 8.20 0.21
CA PRO A 12 0.15 7.48 -0.84
C PRO A 12 0.60 7.91 -2.24
N THR A 13 0.68 6.95 -3.15
CA THR A 13 0.95 7.22 -4.57
C THR A 13 -0.33 7.42 -5.36
N SER A 14 -0.26 8.10 -6.52
CA SER A 14 -1.34 8.17 -7.49
C SER A 14 -1.78 6.79 -7.97
N ASP A 15 -0.83 5.85 -8.10
CA ASP A 15 -1.12 4.47 -8.49
C ASP A 15 -2.03 3.75 -7.48
N LEU A 16 -1.83 3.96 -6.17
CA LEU A 16 -2.77 3.45 -5.17
C LEU A 16 -4.14 4.12 -5.26
N GLU A 17 -4.18 5.44 -5.42
CA GLU A 17 -5.45 6.16 -5.60
C GLU A 17 -6.20 5.64 -6.83
N ASN A 18 -5.50 5.46 -7.94
CA ASN A 18 -6.07 4.94 -9.19
C ASN A 18 -6.64 3.52 -9.04
N CYS A 19 -6.11 2.71 -8.13
CA CYS A 19 -6.74 1.42 -7.81
C CYS A 19 -8.17 1.59 -7.29
N TYR A 20 -8.42 2.56 -6.40
CA TYR A 20 -9.76 2.85 -5.91
C TYR A 20 -10.64 3.46 -6.98
N LEU A 21 -10.14 4.46 -7.70
CA LEU A 21 -10.90 5.16 -8.75
C LEU A 21 -11.35 4.22 -9.86
N SER A 22 -10.49 3.29 -10.29
CA SER A 22 -10.82 2.31 -11.33
C SER A 22 -11.91 1.31 -10.92
N GLU A 23 -12.17 1.15 -9.63
CA GLU A 23 -13.25 0.31 -9.10
C GLU A 23 -14.49 1.13 -8.71
N GLY A 24 -14.44 2.45 -8.75
CA GLY A 24 -15.49 3.33 -8.22
C GLY A 24 -15.59 3.29 -6.69
N ASP A 25 -14.49 2.95 -6.02
CA ASP A 25 -14.45 2.77 -4.56
C ASP A 25 -14.11 4.07 -3.83
N ASP A 26 -15.05 4.99 -3.81
CA ASP A 26 -14.86 6.26 -3.10
C ASP A 26 -14.84 6.09 -1.57
N ILE A 27 -15.54 5.08 -1.05
CA ILE A 27 -15.62 4.84 0.40
C ILE A 27 -14.23 4.51 0.96
N ARG A 28 -13.52 3.55 0.37
CA ARG A 28 -12.17 3.21 0.84
C ARG A 28 -11.16 4.25 0.43
N ARG A 29 -11.28 4.85 -0.76
CA ARG A 29 -10.40 5.93 -1.17
C ARG A 29 -10.37 7.04 -0.12
N ARG A 30 -11.54 7.59 0.25
CA ARG A 30 -11.66 8.66 1.25
C ARG A 30 -11.28 8.23 2.66
N SER A 31 -11.50 6.96 3.02
CA SER A 31 -11.10 6.43 4.34
C SER A 31 -9.59 6.17 4.43
N THR A 32 -8.91 6.05 3.31
CA THR A 32 -7.49 5.65 3.25
C THR A 32 -6.58 6.80 2.86
N ILE A 33 -7.04 7.66 1.96
CA ILE A 33 -6.28 8.77 1.37
C ILE A 33 -7.08 10.05 1.49
N THR A 34 -6.44 11.12 1.97
CA THR A 34 -6.91 12.50 1.79
C THR A 34 -6.00 13.19 0.79
N LYS A 35 -6.57 13.83 -0.21
CA LYS A 35 -5.82 14.60 -1.21
C LYS A 35 -5.59 16.03 -0.73
N CYS A 36 -4.54 16.67 -1.26
CA CYS A 36 -4.42 18.12 -1.18
C CYS A 36 -5.65 18.77 -1.82
N GLY A 37 -6.22 19.75 -1.14
CA GLY A 37 -7.47 20.40 -1.54
C GLY A 37 -8.74 19.75 -0.99
N GLU A 38 -8.66 18.60 -0.32
CA GLU A 38 -9.79 17.95 0.35
C GLU A 38 -9.72 18.13 1.87
N ALA A 39 -10.87 18.32 2.51
CA ALA A 39 -10.96 18.17 3.96
C ALA A 39 -10.74 16.72 4.37
N ALA A 40 -10.11 16.50 5.53
CA ALA A 40 -9.93 15.14 6.05
C ALA A 40 -11.29 14.53 6.40
N TYR A 41 -11.56 13.33 5.87
CA TYR A 41 -12.81 12.62 6.12
C TYR A 41 -13.06 12.43 7.62
N GLY A 42 -14.20 12.91 8.09
CA GLY A 42 -14.56 12.94 9.51
C GLY A 42 -14.28 14.27 10.21
N ASP A 43 -13.64 15.24 9.53
CA ASP A 43 -13.41 16.60 10.02
C ASP A 43 -14.12 17.67 9.17
N GLU A 44 -14.89 17.29 8.17
CA GLU A 44 -15.52 18.20 7.21
C GLU A 44 -16.42 19.25 7.90
N GLU A 45 -17.11 18.85 8.96
CA GLU A 45 -17.98 19.76 9.71
C GLU A 45 -17.21 20.64 10.71
N LEU A 46 -16.12 20.10 11.28
CA LEU A 46 -15.36 20.78 12.33
C LEU A 46 -14.29 21.71 11.79
N ASN A 47 -13.75 21.40 10.65
CA ASN A 47 -12.70 22.22 10.03
C ASN A 47 -12.73 22.10 8.49
N PRO A 48 -13.79 22.63 7.85
CA PRO A 48 -13.93 22.56 6.40
C PRO A 48 -12.85 23.35 5.63
N THR A 49 -12.11 24.21 6.32
CA THR A 49 -11.04 25.02 5.74
C THR A 49 -9.65 24.43 5.93
N HIS A 50 -9.54 23.32 6.66
CA HIS A 50 -8.24 22.68 6.84
C HIS A 50 -7.93 21.78 5.64
N ILE A 51 -7.36 22.41 4.65
CA ILE A 51 -6.98 21.81 3.37
C ILE A 51 -5.47 21.55 3.40
N PHE A 52 -5.08 20.32 3.14
CA PHE A 52 -3.66 20.00 2.97
C PHE A 52 -3.12 20.64 1.69
N ASP A 53 -1.94 21.19 1.75
CA ASP A 53 -1.28 21.71 0.57
C ASP A 53 -0.02 20.89 0.20
N LEU A 54 0.47 21.12 -1.02
CA LEU A 54 1.64 20.42 -1.56
C LEU A 54 2.95 20.76 -0.83
N THR A 55 2.98 21.88 -0.10
CA THR A 55 4.20 22.25 0.65
C THR A 55 4.44 21.32 1.82
N GLN A 56 3.37 20.72 2.35
CA GLN A 56 3.42 19.79 3.47
C GLN A 56 3.60 18.35 3.04
N ASN A 57 3.15 18.00 1.82
CA ASN A 57 3.21 16.64 1.33
C ASN A 57 3.40 16.58 -0.18
N LYS A 58 4.53 16.04 -0.61
CA LYS A 58 4.97 16.05 -2.02
C LYS A 58 4.23 15.07 -2.92
N SER A 59 3.56 14.08 -2.36
CA SER A 59 2.67 13.22 -3.14
C SER A 59 1.32 13.85 -3.45
N GLY A 60 1.01 14.98 -2.85
CA GLY A 60 -0.34 15.57 -2.89
C GLY A 60 -1.39 14.73 -2.18
N ARG A 61 -0.96 13.72 -1.42
CA ARG A 61 -1.82 12.74 -0.74
C ARG A 61 -1.25 12.41 0.62
N ILE A 62 -2.11 12.25 1.61
CA ILE A 62 -1.73 11.82 2.96
C ILE A 62 -2.52 10.58 3.36
N ILE A 63 -1.97 9.81 4.30
CA ILE A 63 -2.63 8.64 4.87
C ILE A 63 -3.77 9.11 5.78
N ARG A 64 -5.01 8.71 5.45
CA ARG A 64 -6.18 8.95 6.29
C ARG A 64 -6.45 7.79 7.25
N LYS A 65 -6.09 6.58 6.90
CA LYS A 65 -6.50 5.33 7.59
C LYS A 65 -6.17 5.31 9.09
N PHE A 66 -5.07 5.93 9.48
CA PHE A 66 -4.65 6.05 10.89
C PHE A 66 -4.77 7.49 11.43
N TYR A 67 -5.56 8.29 10.76
CA TYR A 67 -5.80 9.65 11.18
C TYR A 67 -6.84 9.69 12.31
N LEU A 68 -6.56 10.44 13.35
CA LEU A 68 -7.52 10.77 14.39
C LEU A 68 -8.16 12.12 14.11
N PRO A 69 -9.49 12.24 14.15
CA PRO A 69 -10.18 13.52 14.02
C PRO A 69 -9.67 14.54 15.03
N ILE A 70 -9.67 15.82 14.64
CA ILE A 70 -9.18 16.94 15.46
C ILE A 70 -9.86 16.97 16.84
N ALA A 71 -11.16 16.72 16.87
CA ALA A 71 -11.91 16.69 18.14
C ALA A 71 -11.33 15.67 19.11
N THR A 72 -10.96 14.48 18.64
CA THR A 72 -10.32 13.44 19.45
C THR A 72 -8.93 13.86 19.89
N ARG A 73 -8.13 14.46 19.00
CA ARG A 73 -6.75 14.87 19.31
C ARG A 73 -6.65 16.01 20.31
N ARG A 74 -7.60 16.94 20.31
CA ARG A 74 -7.62 18.11 21.22
C ARG A 74 -7.68 17.74 22.69
N VAL A 75 -8.21 16.58 23.03
CA VAL A 75 -8.31 16.08 24.40
C VAL A 75 -7.11 15.22 24.84
N LEU A 76 -6.14 14.99 23.95
CA LEU A 76 -4.95 14.21 24.28
C LEU A 76 -3.88 15.09 24.92
N VAL A 77 -3.26 14.58 25.97
CA VAL A 77 -2.18 15.27 26.69
C VAL A 77 -0.92 15.35 25.82
N ASP A 78 -0.61 14.26 25.11
CA ASP A 78 0.50 14.19 24.15
C ASP A 78 -0.06 13.83 22.78
N LYS A 79 -0.16 14.83 21.93
CA LYS A 79 -0.77 14.71 20.61
C LYS A 79 0.10 13.97 19.59
N ARG A 80 1.40 13.79 19.87
CA ARG A 80 2.37 13.23 18.92
C ARG A 80 2.63 11.74 19.13
N MET A 81 2.70 11.32 20.40
CA MET A 81 3.21 10.00 20.76
C MET A 81 2.12 9.04 21.26
N ASN A 82 1.04 9.54 21.85
CA ASN A 82 0.02 8.75 22.50
C ASN A 82 -1.35 8.97 21.86
N ALA A 83 -1.61 8.23 20.79
CA ALA A 83 -2.93 8.23 20.15
C ALA A 83 -3.76 7.04 20.65
N PRO A 84 -5.05 7.22 20.98
CA PRO A 84 -5.95 6.12 21.34
C PRO A 84 -6.38 5.37 20.06
N LEU A 85 -5.41 4.88 19.32
CA LEU A 85 -5.60 4.17 18.07
C LEU A 85 -4.82 2.86 18.12
N ASN A 86 -5.54 1.76 18.18
CA ASN A 86 -4.92 0.44 18.10
C ASN A 86 -4.42 0.16 16.71
N THR A 87 -3.17 -0.26 16.60
CA THR A 87 -2.61 -0.77 15.35
C THR A 87 -3.12 -2.20 15.12
N PRO A 88 -3.90 -2.47 14.08
CA PRO A 88 -4.33 -3.83 13.78
C PRO A 88 -3.12 -4.66 13.33
N ILE A 89 -2.87 -5.77 14.01
CA ILE A 89 -1.84 -6.74 13.60
C ILE A 89 -2.44 -7.72 12.61
N ILE A 90 -3.62 -8.26 12.93
CA ILE A 90 -4.40 -9.17 12.09
C ILE A 90 -5.86 -8.77 12.21
N ARG A 91 -6.59 -8.77 11.12
CA ARG A 91 -8.02 -8.49 11.13
C ARG A 91 -8.80 -9.38 10.16
N LEU A 92 -10.08 -9.50 10.39
CA LEU A 92 -10.95 -10.42 9.66
C LEU A 92 -10.89 -10.28 8.14
N ALA A 93 -10.80 -9.06 7.63
CA ALA A 93 -10.69 -8.82 6.18
C ALA A 93 -9.44 -9.46 5.58
N GLU A 94 -8.31 -9.46 6.30
CA GLU A 94 -7.10 -10.15 5.88
C GLU A 94 -7.31 -11.67 5.79
N MET A 95 -8.05 -12.23 6.75
CA MET A 95 -8.35 -13.67 6.75
C MET A 95 -9.19 -14.07 5.54
N TYR A 96 -10.22 -13.30 5.21
CA TYR A 96 -11.01 -13.53 3.98
C TYR A 96 -10.14 -13.49 2.73
N LEU A 97 -9.31 -12.47 2.57
CA LEU A 97 -8.47 -12.31 1.38
C LEU A 97 -7.35 -13.35 1.31
N THR A 98 -6.83 -13.81 2.44
CA THR A 98 -5.89 -14.92 2.51
C THR A 98 -6.57 -16.25 2.14
N ARG A 99 -7.80 -16.46 2.61
CA ARG A 99 -8.61 -17.62 2.24
C ARG A 99 -8.97 -17.62 0.76
N ALA A 100 -9.32 -16.45 0.21
CA ALA A 100 -9.59 -16.29 -1.22
C ALA A 100 -8.38 -16.72 -2.08
N GLU A 101 -7.19 -16.27 -1.73
CA GLU A 101 -5.97 -16.63 -2.45
C GLU A 101 -5.67 -18.14 -2.32
N ALA A 102 -5.81 -18.70 -1.12
CA ALA A 102 -5.66 -20.14 -0.90
C ALA A 102 -6.70 -20.96 -1.69
N ALA A 103 -7.96 -20.54 -1.71
CA ALA A 103 -9.01 -21.18 -2.49
C ALA A 103 -8.72 -21.12 -4.00
N TYR A 104 -8.20 -20.02 -4.50
CA TYR A 104 -7.76 -19.91 -5.90
C TYR A 104 -6.71 -20.98 -6.24
N HIS A 105 -5.67 -21.11 -5.41
CA HIS A 105 -4.60 -22.10 -5.64
C HIS A 105 -5.08 -23.56 -5.49
N LEU A 106 -6.20 -23.78 -4.82
CA LEU A 106 -6.89 -25.07 -4.75
C LEU A 106 -7.91 -25.27 -5.88
N ASN A 107 -7.94 -24.37 -6.87
CA ASN A 107 -8.91 -24.35 -7.97
C ASN A 107 -10.39 -24.24 -7.52
N LYS A 108 -10.62 -23.68 -6.33
CA LYS A 108 -11.96 -23.40 -5.77
C LYS A 108 -12.37 -21.96 -6.10
N LEU A 109 -12.47 -21.66 -7.39
CA LEU A 109 -12.62 -20.30 -7.90
C LEU A 109 -13.89 -19.61 -7.39
N THR A 110 -14.97 -20.37 -7.21
CA THR A 110 -16.23 -19.84 -6.65
C THR A 110 -16.05 -19.38 -5.21
N GLU A 111 -15.45 -20.19 -4.35
CA GLU A 111 -15.19 -19.86 -2.95
C GLU A 111 -14.26 -18.65 -2.85
N ALA A 112 -13.22 -18.59 -3.71
CA ALA A 112 -12.30 -17.46 -3.76
C ALA A 112 -13.03 -16.13 -4.04
N MET A 113 -13.95 -16.15 -5.01
CA MET A 113 -14.69 -14.94 -5.37
C MET A 113 -15.79 -14.58 -4.38
N ASP A 114 -16.38 -15.55 -3.67
CA ASP A 114 -17.33 -15.29 -2.58
C ASP A 114 -16.66 -14.46 -1.47
N ASP A 115 -15.41 -14.76 -1.13
CA ASP A 115 -14.64 -14.02 -0.14
C ASP A 115 -14.29 -12.61 -0.60
N VAL A 116 -13.88 -12.45 -1.86
CA VAL A 116 -13.63 -11.12 -2.45
C VAL A 116 -14.90 -10.28 -2.43
N ASP A 117 -16.02 -10.84 -2.87
CA ASP A 117 -17.28 -10.14 -2.96
C ASP A 117 -17.86 -9.81 -1.59
N PHE A 118 -17.59 -10.62 -0.57
CA PHE A 118 -17.91 -10.29 0.82
C PHE A 118 -17.20 -9.00 1.28
N ILE A 119 -15.94 -8.82 0.94
CA ILE A 119 -15.20 -7.57 1.25
C ILE A 119 -15.75 -6.40 0.43
N ARG A 120 -16.04 -6.61 -0.86
CA ARG A 120 -16.60 -5.59 -1.78
C ARG A 120 -17.96 -5.10 -1.35
N ALA A 121 -18.82 -6.00 -0.91
CA ALA A 121 -20.18 -5.65 -0.46
C ALA A 121 -20.19 -4.66 0.72
N ARG A 122 -19.21 -4.75 1.62
CA ARG A 122 -19.06 -3.83 2.76
C ARG A 122 -18.94 -2.37 2.34
N VAL A 123 -18.33 -2.14 1.18
CA VAL A 123 -18.12 -0.81 0.60
C VAL A 123 -19.03 -0.53 -0.60
N LYS A 124 -20.10 -1.30 -0.73
CA LYS A 124 -21.15 -1.15 -1.75
C LYS A 124 -20.66 -1.30 -3.20
N LEU A 125 -19.55 -2.00 -3.41
CA LEU A 125 -19.10 -2.32 -4.75
C LEU A 125 -19.85 -3.52 -5.32
N ALA A 126 -20.05 -3.52 -6.64
CA ALA A 126 -20.63 -4.65 -7.33
C ALA A 126 -19.76 -5.91 -7.19
N PRO A 127 -20.37 -7.11 -7.12
CA PRO A 127 -19.65 -8.35 -7.08
C PRO A 127 -18.85 -8.57 -8.38
N LYS A 128 -17.73 -9.27 -8.28
CA LYS A 128 -16.91 -9.69 -9.43
C LYS A 128 -17.09 -11.15 -9.81
N LYS A 129 -17.70 -11.94 -8.96
CA LYS A 129 -18.02 -13.34 -9.25
C LYS A 129 -18.86 -13.47 -10.52
N GLY A 130 -18.37 -14.29 -11.44
CA GLY A 130 -19.04 -14.50 -12.74
C GLY A 130 -18.88 -13.37 -13.76
N THR A 131 -18.19 -12.28 -13.43
CA THR A 131 -17.97 -11.14 -14.35
C THR A 131 -16.55 -11.05 -14.90
N ILE A 132 -15.61 -11.80 -14.33
CA ILE A 132 -14.21 -11.85 -14.74
C ILE A 132 -13.80 -13.26 -15.12
N SER A 133 -12.77 -13.37 -15.98
CA SER A 133 -12.20 -14.64 -16.38
C SER A 133 -11.50 -15.34 -15.22
N SER A 134 -11.35 -16.66 -15.31
CA SER A 134 -10.60 -17.42 -14.32
C SER A 134 -9.14 -16.98 -14.19
N THR A 135 -8.55 -16.48 -15.26
CA THR A 135 -7.18 -15.96 -15.29
C THR A 135 -7.06 -14.64 -14.55
N ASP A 136 -8.13 -13.87 -14.45
CA ASP A 136 -8.15 -12.56 -13.81
C ASP A 136 -8.49 -12.63 -12.32
N ILE A 137 -8.97 -13.78 -11.84
CA ILE A 137 -9.37 -13.94 -10.44
C ILE A 137 -8.21 -13.65 -9.48
N LEU A 138 -7.01 -14.16 -9.75
CA LEU A 138 -5.86 -13.93 -8.89
C LEU A 138 -5.50 -12.45 -8.81
N TYR A 139 -5.51 -11.75 -9.93
CA TYR A 139 -5.27 -10.31 -9.96
C TYR A 139 -6.36 -9.53 -9.23
N ALA A 140 -7.62 -9.97 -9.33
CA ALA A 140 -8.72 -9.36 -8.59
C ALA A 140 -8.54 -9.53 -7.07
N ILE A 141 -8.14 -10.72 -6.61
CA ILE A 141 -7.82 -10.98 -5.19
C ILE A 141 -6.69 -10.07 -4.73
N TRP A 142 -5.59 -9.98 -5.48
CA TRP A 142 -4.44 -9.14 -5.12
C TRP A 142 -4.77 -7.65 -5.13
N LYS A 143 -5.60 -7.21 -6.09
CA LYS A 143 -6.07 -5.83 -6.15
C LYS A 143 -6.95 -5.50 -4.95
N GLU A 144 -7.90 -6.38 -4.63
CA GLU A 144 -8.78 -6.20 -3.47
C GLU A 144 -7.97 -6.17 -2.16
N ARG A 145 -6.99 -7.07 -2.02
CA ARG A 145 -6.07 -7.11 -0.88
C ARG A 145 -5.26 -5.81 -0.77
N ARG A 146 -4.75 -5.29 -1.87
CA ARG A 146 -4.02 -4.02 -1.91
C ARG A 146 -4.88 -2.85 -1.45
N MET A 147 -6.13 -2.75 -1.92
CA MET A 147 -7.06 -1.68 -1.54
C MET A 147 -7.51 -1.80 -0.09
N GLU A 148 -7.85 -3.01 0.35
CA GLU A 148 -8.37 -3.24 1.69
C GLU A 148 -7.30 -3.05 2.78
N LEU A 149 -6.09 -3.56 2.56
CA LEU A 149 -5.02 -3.61 3.55
C LEU A 149 -3.93 -2.53 3.34
N ALA A 150 -4.23 -1.50 2.55
CA ALA A 150 -3.32 -0.39 2.35
C ALA A 150 -2.86 0.22 3.68
N PHE A 151 -1.55 0.47 3.82
CA PHE A 151 -0.87 1.03 5.00
C PHE A 151 -0.90 0.15 6.27
N GLU A 152 -1.27 -1.12 6.17
CA GLU A 152 -1.23 -2.06 7.30
C GLU A 152 0.08 -2.89 7.36
N GLY A 153 1.13 -2.44 6.68
CA GLY A 153 2.45 -3.07 6.72
C GLY A 153 2.63 -4.31 5.84
N LEU A 154 1.60 -4.73 5.11
CA LEU A 154 1.59 -6.01 4.40
C LEU A 154 2.13 -5.93 2.96
N ARG A 155 2.15 -4.75 2.33
CA ARG A 155 2.42 -4.59 0.90
C ARG A 155 3.75 -5.18 0.45
N LEU A 156 4.83 -4.95 1.19
CA LEU A 156 6.15 -5.45 0.83
C LEU A 156 6.17 -7.00 0.82
N PHE A 157 5.56 -7.61 1.82
CA PHE A 157 5.46 -9.07 1.91
C PHE A 157 4.62 -9.63 0.76
N ASP A 158 3.50 -9.00 0.45
CA ASP A 158 2.62 -9.43 -0.64
C ASP A 158 3.34 -9.41 -1.99
N ILE A 159 3.95 -8.30 -2.40
CA ILE A 159 4.60 -8.19 -3.71
C ILE A 159 5.84 -9.08 -3.85
N ARG A 160 6.46 -9.50 -2.75
CA ARG A 160 7.60 -10.42 -2.76
C ARG A 160 7.17 -11.89 -2.88
N ARG A 161 6.04 -12.27 -2.26
CA ARG A 161 5.55 -13.65 -2.26
C ARG A 161 4.63 -13.99 -3.43
N GLN A 162 3.94 -12.98 -3.97
CA GLN A 162 3.02 -13.14 -5.09
C GLN A 162 3.81 -13.40 -6.36
N ILE A 163 3.62 -14.55 -6.98
CA ILE A 163 4.24 -14.91 -8.24
C ILE A 163 3.26 -14.59 -9.37
N ASP A 164 3.63 -13.66 -10.22
CA ASP A 164 2.83 -13.28 -11.37
C ASP A 164 2.72 -14.47 -12.35
N PRO A 165 1.51 -14.93 -12.68
CA PRO A 165 1.31 -16.13 -13.50
C PRO A 165 1.75 -15.97 -14.95
N ILE A 166 1.91 -14.75 -15.46
CA ILE A 166 2.36 -14.47 -16.82
C ILE A 166 3.89 -14.50 -16.89
N THR A 167 4.54 -13.80 -15.98
CA THR A 167 6.00 -13.66 -16.00
C THR A 167 6.73 -14.76 -15.21
N ASN A 168 6.00 -15.50 -14.39
CA ASN A 168 6.52 -16.48 -13.42
C ASN A 168 7.60 -15.90 -12.51
N LYS A 169 7.46 -14.62 -12.13
CA LYS A 169 8.37 -13.89 -11.25
C LYS A 169 7.60 -13.20 -10.13
N PRO A 170 8.26 -12.93 -8.99
CA PRO A 170 7.64 -12.10 -7.95
C PRO A 170 7.16 -10.76 -8.50
N VAL A 171 5.96 -10.33 -8.06
CA VAL A 171 5.35 -9.07 -8.51
C VAL A 171 6.27 -7.87 -8.29
N ILE A 172 7.11 -7.89 -7.25
CA ILE A 172 8.09 -6.83 -6.97
C ILE A 172 9.04 -6.59 -8.15
N ASN A 173 9.36 -7.62 -8.94
CA ASN A 173 10.27 -7.49 -10.09
C ASN A 173 9.68 -6.59 -11.20
N GLY A 174 8.36 -6.50 -11.31
CA GLY A 174 7.69 -5.58 -12.24
C GLY A 174 7.42 -4.20 -11.65
N LEU A 175 7.43 -4.07 -10.32
CA LEU A 175 7.19 -2.79 -9.66
C LEU A 175 8.48 -2.00 -9.42
N MET A 176 9.59 -2.68 -9.17
CA MET A 176 10.90 -2.10 -8.89
C MET A 176 11.80 -2.19 -10.13
N GLY A 177 12.90 -1.47 -10.11
CA GLY A 177 13.86 -1.43 -11.21
C GLY A 177 13.60 -0.30 -12.21
N PRO A 178 14.39 -0.21 -13.30
CA PRO A 178 14.40 0.94 -14.22
C PRO A 178 13.07 1.19 -14.92
N ASN A 179 12.27 0.14 -15.12
CA ASN A 179 10.97 0.20 -15.80
C ASN A 179 9.80 -0.04 -14.85
N GLY A 180 10.06 -0.08 -13.53
CA GLY A 180 9.04 -0.31 -12.53
C GLY A 180 8.11 0.88 -12.32
N SER A 181 6.99 0.62 -11.67
CA SER A 181 6.01 1.65 -11.30
C SER A 181 6.29 2.31 -9.94
N PHE A 182 7.39 1.95 -9.29
CA PHE A 182 7.80 2.58 -8.04
C PHE A 182 8.12 4.06 -8.26
N VAL A 183 7.58 4.91 -7.39
CA VAL A 183 7.72 6.37 -7.48
C VAL A 183 8.32 6.91 -6.20
N LEU A 184 9.25 7.84 -6.34
CA LEU A 184 9.79 8.65 -5.27
C LEU A 184 9.48 10.13 -5.57
N TYR A 185 8.81 10.82 -4.66
CA TYR A 185 8.37 12.19 -4.90
C TYR A 185 9.49 13.20 -4.63
N ASN A 186 9.64 14.15 -5.54
CA ASN A 186 10.51 15.31 -5.38
C ASN A 186 9.89 16.31 -4.39
N THR A 187 10.73 17.18 -3.85
CA THR A 187 10.31 18.23 -2.90
C THR A 187 9.85 19.51 -3.58
N THR A 188 10.07 19.69 -4.87
CA THR A 188 9.87 20.94 -5.60
C THR A 188 8.76 20.91 -6.63
N GLU A 189 8.31 19.74 -7.05
CA GLU A 189 7.33 19.57 -8.12
C GLU A 189 6.01 19.02 -7.59
N SER A 190 4.94 19.19 -8.36
CA SER A 190 3.68 18.52 -8.08
C SER A 190 3.82 17.02 -8.23
N SER A 191 3.01 16.25 -7.50
CA SER A 191 3.06 14.79 -7.55
C SER A 191 2.84 14.25 -8.97
N ASP A 192 1.90 14.82 -9.71
CA ASP A 192 1.50 14.32 -11.01
C ASP A 192 2.57 14.63 -12.09
N GLU A 193 3.17 15.83 -12.06
CA GLU A 193 4.31 16.15 -12.92
C GLU A 193 5.49 15.25 -12.63
N TYR A 194 5.79 15.05 -11.37
CA TYR A 194 6.89 14.23 -10.96
C TYR A 194 6.74 12.76 -11.39
N GLU A 195 5.57 12.20 -11.22
CA GLU A 195 5.28 10.82 -11.65
C GLU A 195 5.38 10.65 -13.17
N THR A 196 5.05 11.66 -13.95
CA THR A 196 5.04 11.57 -15.41
C THR A 196 6.37 11.93 -16.06
N THR A 197 7.06 12.96 -15.57
CA THR A 197 8.24 13.55 -16.22
C THR A 197 9.56 13.09 -15.64
N ASN A 198 9.68 13.03 -14.31
CA ASN A 198 10.95 12.82 -13.61
C ASN A 198 11.15 11.40 -13.06
N LYS A 199 10.20 10.53 -13.25
CA LYS A 199 10.23 9.16 -12.73
C LYS A 199 11.50 8.38 -13.05
N LYS A 200 12.10 8.65 -14.23
CA LYS A 200 13.33 7.99 -14.68
C LYS A 200 14.61 8.62 -14.17
N GLU A 201 14.54 9.86 -13.69
CA GLU A 201 15.70 10.59 -13.19
C GLU A 201 15.98 10.33 -11.72
N LEU A 202 15.08 9.66 -11.04
CA LEU A 202 15.29 9.22 -9.68
C LEU A 202 16.34 8.14 -9.63
N GLN A 203 17.53 8.51 -9.26
CA GLN A 203 18.66 7.59 -9.04
C GLN A 203 18.47 6.71 -7.81
N ASP A 204 17.24 6.53 -7.32
CA ASP A 204 17.04 6.03 -6.00
C ASP A 204 16.29 4.69 -6.01
N LYS A 205 16.66 3.86 -5.11
CA LYS A 205 15.99 2.69 -4.49
C LYS A 205 15.22 1.75 -5.43
N GLY A 206 14.22 2.25 -6.16
CA GLY A 206 13.44 1.45 -7.10
C GLY A 206 14.23 1.13 -8.38
N ILE A 207 14.97 2.10 -8.92
CA ILE A 207 15.74 1.96 -10.16
C ILE A 207 16.89 0.97 -10.02
N ASN A 208 17.54 0.99 -8.87
CA ASN A 208 18.68 0.13 -8.57
C ASN A 208 18.30 -1.24 -8.02
N PHE A 209 17.01 -1.60 -8.09
CA PHE A 209 16.58 -2.90 -7.64
C PHE A 209 17.09 -4.00 -8.57
N ASP A 210 17.84 -4.92 -8.00
CA ASP A 210 18.33 -6.14 -8.64
C ASP A 210 17.65 -7.35 -7.99
N PRO A 211 16.79 -8.08 -8.71
CA PRO A 211 16.08 -9.22 -8.14
C PRO A 211 17.00 -10.36 -7.71
N ASP A 212 18.16 -10.52 -8.36
CA ASP A 212 19.11 -11.59 -8.03
C ASP A 212 19.88 -11.30 -6.73
N LYS A 213 19.76 -10.07 -6.23
CA LYS A 213 20.38 -9.62 -4.98
C LYS A 213 19.35 -9.22 -3.93
N HIS A 214 18.44 -8.29 -4.28
CA HIS A 214 17.63 -7.56 -3.32
C HIS A 214 16.35 -8.30 -2.87
N LEU A 215 16.08 -9.49 -3.42
CA LEU A 215 15.01 -10.36 -2.89
C LEU A 215 15.39 -10.99 -1.54
N LEU A 216 16.66 -11.08 -1.22
CA LEU A 216 17.17 -11.52 0.07
C LEU A 216 17.94 -10.38 0.75
N TRP A 217 18.03 -10.43 2.06
CA TRP A 217 18.89 -9.53 2.83
C TRP A 217 20.28 -10.13 2.98
N PRO A 218 21.36 -9.33 3.06
CA PRO A 218 22.68 -9.86 3.39
C PRO A 218 22.65 -10.48 4.80
N ILE A 219 23.31 -11.62 4.93
CA ILE A 219 23.56 -12.21 6.25
C ILE A 219 24.66 -11.39 6.92
N PRO A 220 24.48 -10.91 8.16
CA PRO A 220 25.53 -10.19 8.87
C PRO A 220 26.85 -10.98 8.89
N GLN A 221 27.97 -10.33 8.58
CA GLN A 221 29.27 -11.00 8.53
C GLN A 221 29.61 -11.71 9.85
N SER A 222 29.22 -11.11 10.98
CA SER A 222 29.40 -11.73 12.30
C SER A 222 28.72 -13.09 12.45
N GLU A 223 27.59 -13.31 11.77
CA GLU A 223 26.89 -14.61 11.81
C GLU A 223 27.59 -15.63 10.90
N ILE A 224 28.10 -15.19 9.77
CA ILE A 224 28.89 -16.03 8.88
C ILE A 224 30.16 -16.50 9.61
N ASP A 225 30.88 -15.60 10.24
CA ASP A 225 32.10 -15.89 10.97
C ASP A 225 31.86 -16.87 12.13
N ARG A 226 30.80 -16.65 12.90
CA ARG A 226 30.39 -17.55 14.00
C ARG A 226 29.95 -18.93 13.54
N SER A 227 29.53 -19.06 12.31
CA SER A 227 29.10 -20.34 11.76
C SER A 227 30.24 -21.31 11.45
N PHE A 228 31.50 -20.87 11.54
CA PHE A 228 32.66 -21.66 11.15
C PHE A 228 32.56 -22.22 9.73
N GLY A 229 32.11 -21.42 8.78
CA GLY A 229 31.98 -21.77 7.37
C GLY A 229 30.74 -22.62 7.01
N LYS A 230 29.78 -22.77 7.94
CA LYS A 230 28.53 -23.50 7.67
C LYS A 230 27.47 -22.64 6.97
N ILE A 231 27.57 -21.33 7.10
CA ILE A 231 26.68 -20.37 6.47
C ILE A 231 27.45 -19.62 5.39
N THR A 232 26.92 -19.62 4.17
CA THR A 232 27.45 -18.82 3.05
C THR A 232 26.55 -17.58 2.85
N GLN A 233 27.12 -16.50 2.37
CA GLN A 233 26.39 -15.29 2.07
C GLN A 233 25.34 -15.52 0.99
N ASN A 234 24.25 -14.75 1.04
CA ASN A 234 23.26 -14.70 -0.03
C ASN A 234 23.90 -14.20 -1.34
N PRO A 235 23.35 -14.61 -2.51
CA PRO A 235 23.92 -14.24 -3.79
C PRO A 235 24.14 -12.73 -3.96
N ASN A 236 25.25 -12.37 -4.59
CA ASN A 236 25.59 -10.99 -4.97
C ASN A 236 25.85 -10.00 -3.80
N TYR A 237 26.11 -10.51 -2.60
CA TYR A 237 26.56 -9.70 -1.45
C TYR A 237 28.02 -9.95 -1.08
#